data_dc8dcc926726abcf40f34da9f792459b
#
_entry.id   dc8dcc926726abcf40f34da9f792459b
#
_cell.length_a   1.000
_cell.length_b   1.000
_cell.length_c   1.000
_cell.angle_alpha   90.00
_cell.angle_beta   90.00
_cell.angle_gamma   90.00
#
_symmetry.space_group_name_H-M   'P 1'
#
loop_
_entity.id
_entity.type
_entity.pdbx_description
1 polymer ?
#
loop_
_entity_poly.entity_id
_entity_poly.type
_entity_poly.pdbx_seq_one_letter_code
_entity_poly.pdbx_strand_id
1 'polypeptide(L)'
;MLSMDKLKIKNGQPIILGLAGKAGSGKTTVAEQIVPKGSIEFTQGSIKWDHIFYALPLYEMASVKKNIVGYNEESRKLYALHDILFDVYGGSPIGNIPHYEELTQKVKQIHNLAIEPEGTKPRKFLQKAGDICREFDADCFAKWAIIKANKLYRQHIRQNEESEFESDFGIIISDVRYVNEAKSILKQPNGFVIVFDAEEETLNDRIMKRDGKLMSEDELSHSSESQIEDIKQIASVIMKTDSMSIEDQAKETINFIKSMKEVTYA
;
A
#
# COMPACT_ATOMS: atom_id res chain seq x y z
N MET A 1 -18.24 -4.27 15.61
CA MET A 1 -17.40 -3.70 16.67
C MET A 1 -16.40 -4.76 17.09
N LEU A 2 -15.11 -4.59 16.74
CA LEU A 2 -14.05 -5.50 17.18
C LEU A 2 -13.90 -5.36 18.70
N SER A 3 -13.75 -6.47 19.43
CA SER A 3 -13.54 -6.42 20.87
C SER A 3 -12.24 -5.68 21.19
N MET A 4 -12.23 -4.81 22.19
CA MET A 4 -11.06 -4.00 22.60
C MET A 4 -9.79 -4.84 22.87
N ASP A 5 -9.94 -6.12 23.20
CA ASP A 5 -8.80 -7.03 23.45
C ASP A 5 -7.96 -7.37 22.19
N LYS A 6 -8.49 -7.09 20.97
CA LYS A 6 -7.75 -7.29 19.71
C LYS A 6 -6.94 -6.07 19.27
N LEU A 7 -7.03 -4.96 19.98
CA LEU A 7 -6.43 -3.68 19.60
C LEU A 7 -5.12 -3.36 20.35
N LYS A 8 -4.51 -4.34 21.03
CA LYS A 8 -3.24 -4.14 21.75
C LYS A 8 -2.04 -4.39 20.85
N ILE A 9 -1.09 -3.44 20.82
CA ILE A 9 0.18 -3.62 20.10
C ILE A 9 1.04 -4.66 20.81
N LYS A 10 1.50 -5.67 20.06
CA LYS A 10 2.39 -6.72 20.54
C LYS A 10 3.84 -6.30 20.32
N ASN A 11 4.62 -6.31 21.38
CA ASN A 11 6.06 -6.04 21.30
C ASN A 11 6.79 -7.04 20.39
N GLY A 12 7.85 -6.60 19.74
CA GLY A 12 8.66 -7.45 18.85
C GLY A 12 7.98 -7.80 17.51
N GLN A 13 6.94 -7.05 17.12
CA GLN A 13 6.26 -7.20 15.83
C GLN A 13 6.08 -5.83 15.19
N PRO A 14 6.20 -5.70 13.86
CA PRO A 14 5.99 -4.41 13.19
C PRO A 14 4.53 -3.96 13.32
N ILE A 15 4.33 -2.67 13.37
CA ILE A 15 3.00 -2.07 13.20
C ILE A 15 2.75 -1.98 11.70
N ILE A 16 1.63 -2.54 11.22
CA ILE A 16 1.23 -2.44 9.81
C ILE A 16 -0.07 -1.65 9.73
N LEU A 17 0.03 -0.44 9.20
CA LEU A 17 -1.07 0.51 9.12
C LEU A 17 -1.54 0.69 7.69
N GLY A 18 -2.73 0.18 7.38
CA GLY A 18 -3.39 0.40 6.09
C GLY A 18 -4.20 1.69 6.10
N LEU A 19 -4.02 2.53 5.07
CA LEU A 19 -4.86 3.70 4.84
C LEU A 19 -5.78 3.45 3.65
N ALA A 20 -7.08 3.38 3.91
CA ALA A 20 -8.12 3.16 2.92
C ALA A 20 -8.97 4.43 2.70
N GLY A 21 -9.74 4.48 1.63
CA GLY A 21 -10.63 5.58 1.29
C GLY A 21 -10.67 5.86 -0.21
N LYS A 22 -11.65 6.60 -0.67
CA LYS A 22 -11.83 6.96 -2.08
C LYS A 22 -10.68 7.86 -2.60
N ALA A 23 -10.58 8.03 -3.91
CA ALA A 23 -9.68 9.02 -4.52
C ALA A 23 -9.96 10.42 -3.92
N GLY A 24 -8.91 11.22 -3.72
CA GLY A 24 -9.05 12.56 -3.11
C GLY A 24 -9.15 12.57 -1.57
N SER A 25 -9.22 11.41 -0.88
CA SER A 25 -9.34 11.38 0.59
C SER A 25 -8.06 11.74 1.37
N GLY A 26 -6.91 11.94 0.70
CA GLY A 26 -5.66 12.40 1.34
C GLY A 26 -4.70 11.30 1.80
N LYS A 27 -5.03 10.01 1.68
CA LYS A 27 -4.23 8.86 2.17
C LYS A 27 -2.73 8.94 1.89
N THR A 28 -2.37 9.10 0.62
CA THR A 28 -0.97 9.14 0.20
C THR A 28 -0.25 10.37 0.76
N THR A 29 -0.91 11.53 0.73
CA THR A 29 -0.35 12.77 1.26
C THR A 29 -0.11 12.68 2.76
N VAL A 30 -1.04 12.05 3.51
CA VAL A 30 -0.86 11.79 4.95
C VAL A 30 0.29 10.81 5.19
N ALA A 31 0.38 9.73 4.42
CA ALA A 31 1.51 8.79 4.52
C ALA A 31 2.84 9.50 4.25
N GLU A 32 2.93 10.35 3.23
CA GLU A 32 4.11 11.14 2.90
C GLU A 32 4.42 12.22 3.95
N GLN A 33 3.41 12.75 4.64
CA GLN A 33 3.60 13.68 5.76
C GLN A 33 4.20 12.96 6.99
N ILE A 34 3.83 11.70 7.22
CA ILE A 34 4.35 10.91 8.34
C ILE A 34 5.76 10.38 8.04
N VAL A 35 5.99 9.83 6.83
CA VAL A 35 7.18 9.05 6.50
C VAL A 35 8.39 9.85 5.99
N PRO A 36 8.29 10.97 5.24
CA PRO A 36 9.45 11.53 4.52
C PRO A 36 10.53 12.10 5.42
N LYS A 37 10.30 12.22 6.68
CA LYS A 37 11.20 12.93 7.61
C LYS A 37 11.82 12.05 8.69
N GLY A 38 11.79 10.75 8.55
CA GLY A 38 12.42 9.86 9.49
C GLY A 38 11.53 9.42 10.64
N SER A 39 12.10 9.16 11.80
CA SER A 39 11.38 8.66 12.97
C SER A 39 10.44 9.70 13.56
N ILE A 40 9.23 9.27 13.89
CA ILE A 40 8.32 10.05 14.72
C ILE A 40 8.66 9.74 16.18
N GLU A 41 9.14 10.73 16.91
CA GLU A 41 9.40 10.59 18.33
C GLU A 41 8.09 10.68 19.12
N PHE A 42 7.84 9.66 19.91
CA PHE A 42 6.82 9.65 20.94
C PHE A 42 7.47 9.93 22.30
N THR A 43 6.71 10.45 23.24
CA THR A 43 7.17 10.77 24.61
C THR A 43 7.72 9.56 25.37
N GLN A 44 7.53 8.32 24.88
CA GLN A 44 8.00 7.08 25.48
C GLN A 44 8.59 6.11 24.44
N GLY A 45 9.34 6.62 23.48
CA GLY A 45 9.99 5.84 22.42
C GLY A 45 9.76 6.43 21.04
N SER A 46 10.61 6.06 20.12
CA SER A 46 10.50 6.44 18.71
C SER A 46 9.92 5.28 17.89
N ILE A 47 9.01 5.57 16.97
CA ILE A 47 8.62 4.61 15.92
C ILE A 47 9.28 5.08 14.64
N LYS A 48 10.09 4.22 14.04
CA LYS A 48 10.60 4.43 12.69
C LYS A 48 9.57 3.94 11.70
N TRP A 49 9.11 4.80 10.81
CA TRP A 49 8.11 4.48 9.81
C TRP A 49 8.72 4.30 8.42
N ASP A 50 8.25 3.27 7.71
CA ASP A 50 8.40 3.13 6.27
C ASP A 50 7.05 3.22 5.56
N HIS A 51 7.08 3.62 4.29
CA HIS A 51 5.88 3.77 3.47
C HIS A 51 5.98 2.89 2.22
N ILE A 52 4.96 2.06 2.02
CA ILE A 52 4.76 1.29 0.80
C ILE A 52 3.33 1.48 0.29
N PHE A 53 3.07 1.09 -0.94
CA PHE A 53 1.73 1.10 -1.51
C PHE A 53 1.55 -0.10 -2.45
N TYR A 54 0.34 -0.63 -2.53
CA TYR A 54 0.02 -1.83 -3.31
C TYR A 54 0.35 -1.68 -4.79
N ALA A 55 0.18 -0.48 -5.33
CA ALA A 55 0.50 -0.19 -6.73
C ALA A 55 2.00 -0.04 -7.00
N LEU A 56 2.90 -0.09 -5.99
CA LEU A 56 4.34 0.07 -6.19
C LEU A 56 4.91 -0.88 -7.25
N PRO A 57 4.62 -2.19 -7.25
CA PRO A 57 5.11 -3.09 -8.31
C PRO A 57 4.64 -2.67 -9.71
N LEU A 58 3.43 -2.13 -9.82
CA LEU A 58 2.87 -1.66 -11.09
C LEU A 58 3.59 -0.40 -11.61
N TYR A 59 3.97 0.51 -10.70
CA TYR A 59 4.78 1.67 -11.06
C TYR A 59 6.20 1.27 -11.47
N GLU A 60 6.78 0.29 -10.80
CA GLU A 60 8.08 -0.27 -11.17
C GLU A 60 8.01 -0.93 -12.56
N MET A 61 6.96 -1.71 -12.86
CA MET A 61 6.70 -2.25 -14.21
C MET A 61 6.60 -1.14 -15.26
N ALA A 62 5.85 -0.07 -14.97
CA ALA A 62 5.71 1.06 -15.87
C ALA A 62 7.06 1.76 -16.12
N SER A 63 7.86 1.95 -15.07
CA SER A 63 9.19 2.58 -15.14
C SER A 63 10.16 1.74 -15.96
N VAL A 64 10.23 0.42 -15.72
CA VAL A 64 11.06 -0.51 -16.49
C VAL A 64 10.70 -0.44 -17.97
N LYS A 65 9.42 -0.45 -18.30
CA LYS A 65 8.96 -0.37 -19.70
C LYS A 65 9.37 0.92 -20.41
N LYS A 66 9.48 2.05 -19.67
CA LYS A 66 9.90 3.35 -20.21
C LYS A 66 11.42 3.47 -20.44
N ASN A 67 12.22 2.83 -19.60
CA ASN A 67 13.65 3.10 -19.48
C ASN A 67 14.56 2.11 -20.24
N ILE A 68 14.03 1.11 -20.92
CA ILE A 68 14.85 0.13 -21.62
C ILE A 68 15.11 0.57 -23.05
N VAL A 69 16.26 1.23 -23.25
CA VAL A 69 16.81 1.54 -24.56
C VAL A 69 17.97 0.57 -24.85
N GLY A 70 17.80 -0.27 -25.86
CA GLY A 70 18.89 -0.97 -26.55
C GLY A 70 19.55 -2.17 -25.82
N TYR A 71 18.97 -3.30 -25.97
CA TYR A 71 19.51 -4.66 -25.94
C TYR A 71 18.31 -5.58 -26.10
N ASN A 72 18.52 -6.80 -26.66
CA ASN A 72 17.42 -7.75 -26.94
C ASN A 72 16.22 -7.55 -26.01
N GLU A 73 15.39 -6.58 -26.44
CA GLU A 73 14.53 -5.75 -25.56
C GLU A 73 13.47 -6.57 -24.85
N GLU A 74 12.99 -7.63 -25.54
CA GLU A 74 11.89 -8.45 -25.01
C GLU A 74 12.32 -9.31 -23.83
N SER A 75 13.52 -9.87 -23.86
CA SER A 75 13.97 -10.77 -22.79
C SER A 75 14.22 -10.03 -21.48
N ARG A 76 14.86 -8.84 -21.52
CA ARG A 76 15.14 -8.07 -20.30
C ARG A 76 13.89 -7.44 -19.69
N LYS A 77 12.95 -6.96 -20.54
CA LYS A 77 11.65 -6.46 -20.09
C LYS A 77 10.85 -7.56 -19.42
N LEU A 78 10.88 -8.78 -20.01
CA LEU A 78 10.24 -9.94 -19.44
C LEU A 78 10.84 -10.33 -18.08
N TYR A 79 12.18 -10.33 -17.97
CA TYR A 79 12.87 -10.64 -16.72
C TYR A 79 12.55 -9.64 -15.61
N ALA A 80 12.61 -8.33 -15.88
CA ALA A 80 12.31 -7.33 -14.86
C ALA A 80 10.84 -7.39 -14.41
N LEU A 81 9.90 -7.56 -15.32
CA LEU A 81 8.48 -7.75 -14.97
C LEU A 81 8.26 -9.08 -14.24
N HIS A 82 8.97 -10.13 -14.64
CA HIS A 82 8.94 -11.42 -13.97
C HIS A 82 9.50 -11.31 -12.54
N ASP A 83 10.60 -10.58 -12.33
CA ASP A 83 11.18 -10.41 -11.00
C ASP A 83 10.25 -9.66 -10.04
N ILE A 84 9.55 -8.63 -10.53
CA ILE A 84 8.55 -7.91 -9.74
C ILE A 84 7.39 -8.84 -9.34
N LEU A 85 6.86 -9.62 -10.29
CA LEU A 85 5.82 -10.62 -10.00
C LEU A 85 6.35 -11.79 -9.18
N PHE A 86 7.63 -12.12 -9.29
CA PHE A 86 8.30 -13.15 -8.52
C PHE A 86 8.39 -12.81 -7.03
N ASP A 87 8.66 -11.56 -6.67
CA ASP A 87 8.58 -11.10 -5.29
C ASP A 87 7.17 -11.32 -4.71
N VAL A 88 6.13 -11.25 -5.53
CA VAL A 88 4.74 -11.51 -5.13
C VAL A 88 4.50 -12.99 -4.82
N TYR A 89 5.08 -13.90 -5.59
CA TYR A 89 4.78 -15.34 -5.47
C TYR A 89 5.82 -16.12 -4.67
N GLY A 90 6.88 -15.47 -4.16
CA GLY A 90 7.83 -16.06 -3.21
C GLY A 90 8.59 -17.29 -3.74
N GLY A 91 8.80 -17.35 -5.07
CA GLY A 91 9.42 -18.49 -5.71
C GLY A 91 10.94 -18.49 -5.65
N SER A 92 11.55 -19.65 -5.48
CA SER A 92 12.97 -19.87 -5.73
C SER A 92 13.26 -19.79 -7.24
N PRO A 93 14.42 -19.28 -7.68
CA PRO A 93 14.72 -19.22 -9.09
C PRO A 93 14.71 -20.62 -9.71
N ILE A 94 14.08 -20.74 -10.84
CA ILE A 94 14.16 -21.87 -11.78
C ILE A 94 13.59 -23.20 -11.23
N GLY A 95 12.33 -23.47 -11.47
CA GLY A 95 11.82 -24.81 -11.58
C GLY A 95 10.62 -25.23 -10.75
N ASN A 96 10.18 -24.46 -9.75
CA ASN A 96 9.06 -24.85 -8.89
C ASN A 96 8.04 -23.71 -8.64
N ILE A 97 7.82 -22.83 -9.60
CA ILE A 97 6.71 -21.87 -9.51
C ILE A 97 5.47 -22.61 -10.02
N PRO A 98 4.47 -22.86 -9.14
CA PRO A 98 3.19 -23.35 -9.61
C PRO A 98 2.67 -22.40 -10.70
N HIS A 99 2.21 -22.94 -11.83
CA HIS A 99 1.68 -22.14 -12.94
C HIS A 99 2.68 -21.21 -13.66
N TYR A 100 3.97 -21.60 -13.75
CA TYR A 100 5.01 -20.79 -14.42
C TYR A 100 4.61 -20.36 -15.85
N GLU A 101 4.00 -21.24 -16.63
CA GLU A 101 3.54 -20.94 -17.99
C GLU A 101 2.44 -19.89 -18.00
N GLU A 102 1.48 -20.00 -17.09
CA GLU A 102 0.41 -19.03 -16.94
C GLU A 102 0.95 -17.66 -16.49
N LEU A 103 1.83 -17.64 -15.48
CA LEU A 103 2.52 -16.42 -15.04
C LEU A 103 3.27 -15.75 -16.19
N THR A 104 4.00 -16.54 -16.99
CA THR A 104 4.72 -16.02 -18.16
C THR A 104 3.78 -15.39 -19.18
N GLN A 105 2.60 -15.99 -19.40
CA GLN A 105 1.58 -15.43 -20.30
C GLN A 105 1.03 -14.10 -19.75
N LYS A 106 0.75 -14.00 -18.43
CA LYS A 106 0.29 -12.77 -17.81
C LYS A 106 1.34 -11.65 -17.90
N VAL A 107 2.62 -11.99 -17.68
CA VAL A 107 3.74 -11.04 -17.86
C VAL A 107 3.80 -10.53 -19.30
N LYS A 108 3.63 -11.40 -20.30
CA LYS A 108 3.56 -10.98 -21.72
C LYS A 108 2.36 -10.08 -22.01
N GLN A 109 1.19 -10.36 -21.42
CA GLN A 109 0.01 -9.51 -21.55
C GLN A 109 0.30 -8.09 -20.99
N ILE A 110 0.89 -7.99 -19.80
CA ILE A 110 1.28 -6.70 -19.20
C ILE A 110 2.31 -5.99 -20.08
N HIS A 111 3.29 -6.73 -20.62
CA HIS A 111 4.29 -6.18 -21.51
C HIS A 111 3.68 -5.53 -22.75
N ASN A 112 2.61 -6.09 -23.28
CA ASN A 112 1.92 -5.58 -24.49
C ASN A 112 0.99 -4.40 -24.22
N LEU A 113 0.72 -4.04 -22.95
CA LEU A 113 -0.10 -2.89 -22.64
C LEU A 113 0.58 -1.57 -23.09
N ALA A 114 -0.20 -0.65 -23.63
CA ALA A 114 0.25 0.72 -23.88
C ALA A 114 0.46 1.46 -22.55
N ILE A 115 1.47 2.34 -22.54
CA ILE A 115 1.72 3.26 -21.40
C ILE A 115 1.39 4.67 -21.86
N GLU A 116 0.74 5.43 -20.98
CA GLU A 116 0.44 6.83 -21.22
C GLU A 116 1.73 7.67 -21.40
N PRO A 117 1.64 8.82 -22.10
CA PRO A 117 2.77 9.68 -22.36
C PRO A 117 3.56 10.06 -21.10
N GLU A 118 4.83 10.37 -21.30
CA GLU A 118 5.71 10.84 -20.24
C GLU A 118 5.17 12.12 -19.58
N GLY A 119 5.33 12.23 -18.24
CA GLY A 119 4.78 13.35 -17.47
C GLY A 119 3.32 13.17 -17.02
N THR A 120 2.62 12.13 -17.48
CA THR A 120 1.27 11.80 -17.00
C THR A 120 1.28 10.55 -16.11
N LYS A 121 0.35 10.52 -15.12
CA LYS A 121 0.16 9.33 -14.31
C LYS A 121 -0.39 8.21 -15.20
N PRO A 122 0.25 7.02 -15.25
CA PRO A 122 -0.13 5.93 -16.16
C PRO A 122 -1.34 5.14 -15.63
N ARG A 123 -2.48 5.79 -15.41
CA ARG A 123 -3.66 5.19 -14.75
C ARG A 123 -4.21 3.98 -15.46
N LYS A 124 -4.39 4.06 -16.79
CA LYS A 124 -4.93 2.95 -17.58
C LYS A 124 -3.99 1.74 -17.58
N PHE A 125 -2.67 1.99 -17.66
CA PHE A 125 -1.69 0.92 -17.52
C PHE A 125 -1.78 0.25 -16.14
N LEU A 126 -1.76 1.07 -15.06
CA LEU A 126 -1.81 0.56 -13.68
C LEU A 126 -3.07 -0.27 -13.42
N GLN A 127 -4.24 0.18 -13.89
CA GLN A 127 -5.50 -0.55 -13.75
C GLN A 127 -5.45 -1.88 -14.49
N LYS A 128 -5.14 -1.87 -15.80
CA LYS A 128 -5.10 -3.09 -16.63
C LYS A 128 -4.03 -4.08 -16.16
N ALA A 129 -2.84 -3.62 -15.83
CA ALA A 129 -1.79 -4.48 -15.31
C ALA A 129 -2.19 -5.06 -13.93
N GLY A 130 -2.83 -4.26 -13.08
CA GLY A 130 -3.37 -4.71 -11.81
C GLY A 130 -4.45 -5.79 -11.96
N ASP A 131 -5.35 -5.63 -12.91
CA ASP A 131 -6.40 -6.62 -13.20
C ASP A 131 -5.80 -7.92 -13.71
N ILE A 132 -4.84 -7.87 -14.64
CA ILE A 132 -4.12 -9.05 -15.12
C ILE A 132 -3.43 -9.80 -13.96
N CYS A 133 -2.80 -9.09 -13.03
CA CYS A 133 -2.20 -9.70 -11.85
C CYS A 133 -3.25 -10.37 -10.96
N ARG A 134 -4.41 -9.73 -10.75
CA ARG A 134 -5.50 -10.27 -9.91
C ARG A 134 -6.25 -11.41 -10.57
N GLU A 135 -6.33 -11.46 -11.91
CA GLU A 135 -6.84 -12.63 -12.63
C GLU A 135 -5.99 -13.87 -12.38
N PHE A 136 -4.67 -13.71 -12.24
CA PHE A 136 -3.77 -14.80 -11.89
C PHE A 136 -3.90 -15.19 -10.41
N ASP A 137 -3.86 -14.20 -9.51
CA ASP A 137 -4.07 -14.38 -8.07
C ASP A 137 -4.71 -13.12 -7.47
N ALA A 138 -5.97 -13.23 -7.05
CA ALA A 138 -6.73 -12.13 -6.47
C ALA A 138 -6.02 -11.50 -5.25
N ASP A 139 -5.22 -12.28 -4.52
CA ASP A 139 -4.48 -11.86 -3.33
C ASP A 139 -3.03 -11.43 -3.61
N CYS A 140 -2.60 -11.35 -4.88
CA CYS A 140 -1.20 -11.11 -5.23
C CYS A 140 -0.62 -9.87 -4.56
N PHE A 141 -1.30 -8.73 -4.63
CA PHE A 141 -0.83 -7.47 -4.01
C PHE A 141 -0.88 -7.52 -2.48
N ALA A 142 -1.91 -8.16 -1.92
CA ALA A 142 -2.02 -8.38 -0.48
C ALA A 142 -0.84 -9.21 0.05
N LYS A 143 -0.50 -10.30 -0.64
CA LYS A 143 0.69 -11.13 -0.33
C LYS A 143 1.97 -10.35 -0.46
N TRP A 144 2.14 -9.63 -1.59
CA TRP A 144 3.33 -8.81 -1.84
C TRP A 144 3.56 -7.79 -0.73
N ALA A 145 2.53 -7.03 -0.34
CA ALA A 145 2.68 -5.98 0.67
C ALA A 145 3.13 -6.54 2.02
N ILE A 146 2.57 -7.68 2.45
CA ILE A 146 2.96 -8.32 3.71
C ILE A 146 4.39 -8.90 3.63
N ILE A 147 4.77 -9.51 2.51
CA ILE A 147 6.15 -9.98 2.29
C ILE A 147 7.12 -8.80 2.33
N LYS A 148 6.81 -7.70 1.65
CA LYS A 148 7.62 -6.48 1.63
C LYS A 148 7.74 -5.87 3.02
N ALA A 149 6.63 -5.76 3.75
CA ALA A 149 6.60 -5.27 5.12
C ALA A 149 7.51 -6.09 6.06
N ASN A 150 7.42 -7.41 5.99
CA ASN A 150 8.28 -8.31 6.78
C ASN A 150 9.76 -8.20 6.39
N LYS A 151 10.07 -7.98 5.10
CA LYS A 151 11.43 -7.78 4.61
C LYS A 151 12.02 -6.48 5.17
N LEU A 152 11.28 -5.38 5.15
CA LEU A 152 11.66 -4.09 5.73
C LEU A 152 11.88 -4.21 7.24
N TYR A 153 10.98 -4.88 7.96
CA TYR A 153 11.12 -5.11 9.40
C TYR A 153 12.39 -5.90 9.75
N ARG A 154 12.70 -6.97 9.01
CA ARG A 154 13.94 -7.74 9.21
C ARG A 154 15.19 -6.90 8.94
N GLN A 155 15.15 -6.01 7.95
CA GLN A 155 16.25 -5.07 7.69
C GLN A 155 16.40 -4.09 8.85
N HIS A 156 15.30 -3.55 9.38
CA HIS A 156 15.32 -2.67 10.55
C HIS A 156 15.94 -3.35 11.78
N ILE A 157 15.53 -4.60 12.11
CA ILE A 157 16.11 -5.35 13.22
C ILE A 157 17.62 -5.49 13.05
N ARG A 158 18.10 -5.96 11.87
CA ARG A 158 19.55 -6.14 11.61
C ARG A 158 20.35 -4.86 11.75
N GLN A 159 19.77 -3.72 11.36
CA GLN A 159 20.42 -2.41 11.48
C GLN A 159 20.50 -1.91 12.93
N ASN A 160 19.59 -2.38 13.79
CA ASN A 160 19.50 -1.96 15.20
C ASN A 160 20.08 -2.99 16.17
N GLU A 161 20.54 -4.17 15.72
CA GLU A 161 21.22 -5.16 16.58
C GLU A 161 22.49 -4.59 17.26
N GLU A 162 23.09 -3.52 16.71
CA GLU A 162 24.24 -2.80 17.25
C GLU A 162 23.84 -1.51 18.02
N SER A 163 22.55 -1.21 18.13
CA SER A 163 22.02 0.02 18.74
C SER A 163 21.51 -0.27 20.16
N GLU A 164 21.93 0.55 21.14
CA GLU A 164 21.39 0.49 22.50
C GLU A 164 19.92 0.94 22.61
N PHE A 165 19.32 1.43 21.53
CA PHE A 165 17.94 1.93 21.49
C PHE A 165 17.06 1.03 20.65
N GLU A 166 16.16 0.28 21.31
CA GLU A 166 15.04 -0.39 20.63
C GLU A 166 14.03 0.66 20.16
N SER A 167 13.97 0.89 18.85
CA SER A 167 12.89 1.68 18.25
C SER A 167 11.82 0.74 17.70
N ASP A 168 10.55 1.06 17.97
CA ASP A 168 9.46 0.37 17.27
C ASP A 168 9.52 0.65 15.78
N PHE A 169 9.02 -0.27 15.00
CA PHE A 169 8.98 -0.16 13.55
C PHE A 169 7.55 -0.23 13.03
N GLY A 170 7.19 0.74 12.22
CA GLY A 170 5.88 0.84 11.58
C GLY A 170 5.98 0.92 10.06
N ILE A 171 5.00 0.36 9.39
CA ILE A 171 4.88 0.40 7.93
C ILE A 171 3.49 0.92 7.59
N ILE A 172 3.43 2.00 6.82
CA ILE A 172 2.19 2.53 6.27
C ILE A 172 1.97 1.99 4.86
N ILE A 173 0.78 1.46 4.61
CA ILE A 173 0.32 1.05 3.28
C ILE A 173 -0.80 2.01 2.86
N SER A 174 -0.51 2.96 1.95
CA SER A 174 -1.35 4.16 1.73
C SER A 174 -2.46 4.03 0.70
N ASP A 175 -2.61 2.89 0.02
CA ASP A 175 -3.58 2.72 -1.07
C ASP A 175 -4.42 1.44 -0.96
N VAL A 176 -4.85 1.13 0.26
CA VAL A 176 -5.78 0.01 0.50
C VAL A 176 -7.10 0.30 -0.21
N ARG A 177 -7.48 -0.56 -1.17
CA ARG A 177 -8.66 -0.39 -2.01
C ARG A 177 -9.57 -1.61 -2.09
N TYR A 178 -9.04 -2.78 -1.74
CA TYR A 178 -9.75 -4.05 -1.80
C TYR A 178 -9.92 -4.65 -0.41
N VAL A 179 -11.04 -5.34 -0.20
CA VAL A 179 -11.36 -5.99 1.09
C VAL A 179 -10.32 -7.03 1.48
N ASN A 180 -9.79 -7.80 0.52
CA ASN A 180 -8.73 -8.78 0.77
C ASN A 180 -7.42 -8.12 1.22
N GLU A 181 -7.07 -6.95 0.67
CA GLU A 181 -5.92 -6.15 1.10
C GLU A 181 -6.10 -5.71 2.57
N ALA A 182 -7.24 -5.12 2.91
CA ALA A 182 -7.57 -4.73 4.29
C ALA A 182 -7.53 -5.94 5.25
N LYS A 183 -8.14 -7.07 4.86
CA LYS A 183 -8.13 -8.31 5.65
C LYS A 183 -6.73 -8.85 5.86
N SER A 184 -5.84 -8.76 4.87
CA SER A 184 -4.46 -9.23 5.00
C SER A 184 -3.67 -8.44 6.04
N ILE A 185 -3.90 -7.13 6.13
CA ILE A 185 -3.34 -6.26 7.17
C ILE A 185 -3.92 -6.61 8.53
N LEU A 186 -5.25 -6.68 8.65
CA LEU A 186 -5.93 -6.97 9.93
C LEU A 186 -5.63 -8.37 10.50
N LYS A 187 -5.12 -9.29 9.69
CA LYS A 187 -4.63 -10.60 10.14
C LYS A 187 -3.25 -10.52 10.80
N GLN A 188 -2.51 -9.43 10.63
CA GLN A 188 -1.19 -9.27 11.26
C GLN A 188 -1.36 -8.96 12.77
N PRO A 189 -0.39 -9.35 13.61
CA PRO A 189 -0.48 -9.12 15.06
C PRO A 189 -0.73 -7.68 15.46
N ASN A 190 -0.12 -6.72 14.76
CA ASN A 190 -0.27 -5.27 14.94
C ASN A 190 -0.77 -4.61 13.65
N GLY A 191 -1.76 -5.24 13.01
CA GLY A 191 -2.36 -4.77 11.78
C GLY A 191 -3.58 -3.89 12.06
N PHE A 192 -3.59 -2.67 11.52
CA PHE A 192 -4.67 -1.70 11.64
C PHE A 192 -5.05 -1.14 10.28
N VAL A 193 -6.33 -0.84 10.09
CA VAL A 193 -6.84 -0.18 8.88
C VAL A 193 -7.63 1.06 9.29
N ILE A 194 -7.21 2.22 8.78
CA ILE A 194 -7.92 3.50 8.92
C ILE A 194 -8.59 3.82 7.59
N VAL A 195 -9.89 4.09 7.62
CA VAL A 195 -10.61 4.60 6.45
C VAL A 195 -10.72 6.11 6.54
N PHE A 196 -10.16 6.83 5.57
CA PHE A 196 -10.35 8.28 5.40
C PHE A 196 -11.63 8.50 4.60
N ASP A 197 -12.63 9.01 5.28
CA ASP A 197 -13.97 9.22 4.76
C ASP A 197 -14.25 10.72 4.65
N ALA A 198 -14.72 11.15 3.49
CA ALA A 198 -15.14 12.52 3.23
C ALA A 198 -16.33 12.52 2.27
N GLU A 199 -17.10 13.59 2.31
CA GLU A 199 -18.22 13.81 1.41
C GLU A 199 -17.73 13.94 -0.04
N GLU A 200 -18.57 13.53 -0.98
CA GLU A 200 -18.22 13.47 -2.39
C GLU A 200 -17.80 14.84 -2.95
N GLU A 201 -18.46 15.91 -2.53
CA GLU A 201 -18.11 17.29 -2.90
C GLU A 201 -16.67 17.62 -2.47
N THR A 202 -16.30 17.32 -1.24
CA THR A 202 -14.93 17.50 -0.71
C THR A 202 -13.90 16.71 -1.52
N LEU A 203 -14.21 15.45 -1.86
CA LEU A 203 -13.33 14.60 -2.67
C LEU A 203 -13.13 15.16 -4.06
N ASN A 204 -14.21 15.60 -4.71
CA ASN A 204 -14.18 16.18 -6.05
C ASN A 204 -13.39 17.50 -6.09
N ASP A 205 -13.56 18.37 -5.09
CA ASP A 205 -12.78 19.60 -4.95
C ASP A 205 -11.27 19.33 -4.82
N ARG A 206 -10.91 18.32 -4.01
CA ARG A 206 -9.52 17.92 -3.84
C ARG A 206 -8.92 17.31 -5.10
N ILE A 207 -9.69 16.51 -5.84
CA ILE A 207 -9.28 15.93 -7.13
C ILE A 207 -9.10 17.04 -8.17
N MET A 208 -10.07 17.96 -8.27
CA MET A 208 -10.00 19.09 -9.20
C MET A 208 -8.77 19.97 -8.94
N LYS A 209 -8.47 20.28 -7.67
CA LYS A 209 -7.27 21.06 -7.29
C LYS A 209 -5.97 20.34 -7.64
N ARG A 210 -5.92 19.02 -7.51
CA ARG A 210 -4.72 18.21 -7.77
C ARG A 210 -4.49 17.93 -9.25
N ASP A 211 -5.54 17.51 -9.96
CA ASP A 211 -5.45 16.92 -11.31
C ASP A 211 -5.96 17.90 -12.41
N GLY A 212 -6.61 19.00 -12.03
CA GLY A 212 -7.22 19.96 -12.94
C GLY A 212 -8.49 19.46 -13.63
N LYS A 213 -8.94 18.25 -13.30
CA LYS A 213 -10.15 17.62 -13.86
C LYS A 213 -10.73 16.60 -12.88
N LEU A 214 -12.02 16.33 -12.99
CA LEU A 214 -12.69 15.26 -12.26
C LEU A 214 -12.35 13.89 -12.86
N MET A 215 -12.60 12.85 -12.09
CA MET A 215 -12.53 11.47 -12.58
C MET A 215 -13.68 11.19 -13.56
N SER A 216 -13.41 10.39 -14.59
CA SER A 216 -14.44 9.90 -15.50
C SER A 216 -15.33 8.84 -14.82
N GLU A 217 -16.52 8.61 -15.39
CA GLU A 217 -17.42 7.54 -14.89
C GLU A 217 -16.74 6.17 -14.88
N ASP A 218 -15.94 5.85 -15.90
CA ASP A 218 -15.17 4.60 -15.96
C ASP A 218 -14.15 4.50 -14.83
N GLU A 219 -13.47 5.60 -14.47
CA GLU A 219 -12.52 5.63 -13.36
C GLU A 219 -13.22 5.49 -12.00
N LEU A 220 -14.42 6.06 -11.84
CA LEU A 220 -15.23 5.98 -10.62
C LEU A 220 -15.86 4.59 -10.43
N SER A 221 -16.28 3.94 -11.52
CA SER A 221 -16.90 2.61 -11.49
C SER A 221 -15.89 1.46 -11.35
N HIS A 222 -14.59 1.77 -11.43
CA HIS A 222 -13.55 0.76 -11.30
C HIS A 222 -13.63 0.05 -9.93
N SER A 223 -13.41 -1.26 -9.92
CA SER A 223 -13.52 -2.13 -8.73
C SER A 223 -12.72 -1.62 -7.53
N SER A 224 -11.62 -0.88 -7.76
CA SER A 224 -10.81 -0.28 -6.69
C SER A 224 -11.47 0.87 -5.93
N GLU A 225 -12.56 1.45 -6.42
CA GLU A 225 -13.31 2.50 -5.75
C GLU A 225 -14.61 1.96 -5.10
N SER A 226 -15.15 0.83 -5.60
CA SER A 226 -16.43 0.28 -5.16
C SER A 226 -16.38 -0.44 -3.81
N GLN A 227 -15.20 -0.95 -3.39
CA GLN A 227 -15.08 -1.78 -2.17
C GLN A 227 -14.84 -0.98 -0.87
N ILE A 228 -14.76 0.34 -0.93
CA ILE A 228 -14.47 1.16 0.26
C ILE A 228 -15.56 1.05 1.32
N GLU A 229 -16.82 0.92 0.93
CA GLU A 229 -17.92 0.74 1.89
C GLU A 229 -17.82 -0.59 2.65
N ASP A 230 -17.39 -1.66 1.97
CA ASP A 230 -17.14 -2.95 2.62
C ASP A 230 -15.92 -2.89 3.55
N ILE A 231 -14.88 -2.13 3.17
CA ILE A 231 -13.71 -1.91 4.03
C ILE A 231 -14.09 -1.14 5.29
N LYS A 232 -15.01 -0.16 5.22
CA LYS A 232 -15.52 0.55 6.40
C LYS A 232 -16.11 -0.39 7.46
N GLN A 233 -16.73 -1.51 7.04
CA GLN A 233 -17.33 -2.48 7.96
C GLN A 233 -16.30 -3.25 8.81
N ILE A 234 -15.07 -3.38 8.30
CA ILE A 234 -14.00 -4.14 8.95
C ILE A 234 -12.86 -3.27 9.46
N ALA A 235 -12.85 -1.98 9.14
CA ALA A 235 -11.80 -1.05 9.52
C ALA A 235 -11.63 -0.94 11.05
N SER A 236 -10.41 -0.66 11.48
CA SER A 236 -10.11 -0.38 12.90
C SER A 236 -10.73 0.95 13.33
N VAL A 237 -10.71 1.95 12.45
CA VAL A 237 -11.34 3.26 12.66
C VAL A 237 -11.74 3.91 11.34
N ILE A 238 -12.79 4.71 11.37
CA ILE A 238 -13.21 5.59 10.26
C ILE A 238 -12.93 7.02 10.71
N MET A 239 -12.09 7.73 9.95
CA MET A 239 -11.72 9.13 10.21
C MET A 239 -12.47 10.04 9.23
N LYS A 240 -13.35 10.90 9.74
CA LYS A 240 -14.02 11.93 8.94
C LYS A 240 -13.04 13.06 8.63
N THR A 241 -12.79 13.33 7.34
CA THR A 241 -11.71 14.21 6.92
C THR A 241 -12.15 15.49 6.21
N ASP A 242 -13.46 15.80 6.19
CA ASP A 242 -14.02 16.93 5.45
C ASP A 242 -13.41 18.27 5.88
N SER A 243 -13.34 18.51 7.17
CA SER A 243 -12.84 19.74 7.78
C SER A 243 -11.38 19.65 8.28
N MET A 244 -10.68 18.54 8.02
CA MET A 244 -9.33 18.32 8.54
C MET A 244 -8.27 18.75 7.53
N SER A 245 -7.24 19.47 8.03
CA SER A 245 -6.00 19.66 7.28
C SER A 245 -5.22 18.34 7.15
N ILE A 246 -4.25 18.28 6.24
CA ILE A 246 -3.38 17.09 6.11
C ILE A 246 -2.56 16.86 7.39
N GLU A 247 -2.12 17.94 8.03
CA GLU A 247 -1.40 17.91 9.31
C GLU A 247 -2.28 17.30 10.42
N ASP A 248 -3.56 17.71 10.51
CA ASP A 248 -4.49 17.15 11.48
C ASP A 248 -4.77 15.68 11.22
N GLN A 249 -4.98 15.28 9.95
CA GLN A 249 -5.15 13.89 9.58
C GLN A 249 -3.93 13.04 9.95
N ALA A 250 -2.71 13.53 9.70
CA ALA A 250 -1.47 12.86 10.08
C ALA A 250 -1.35 12.73 11.61
N LYS A 251 -1.65 13.81 12.35
CA LYS A 251 -1.64 13.84 13.81
C LYS A 251 -2.63 12.84 14.40
N GLU A 252 -3.87 12.81 13.92
CA GLU A 252 -4.88 11.87 14.39
C GLU A 252 -4.54 10.41 14.05
N THR A 253 -3.94 10.17 12.88
CA THR A 253 -3.39 8.85 12.52
C THR A 253 -2.36 8.37 13.54
N ILE A 254 -1.44 9.24 13.95
CA ILE A 254 -0.43 8.93 14.95
C ILE A 254 -1.04 8.79 16.35
N ASN A 255 -1.99 9.64 16.73
CA ASN A 255 -2.70 9.55 18.01
C ASN A 255 -3.44 8.22 18.14
N PHE A 256 -4.05 7.72 17.07
CA PHE A 256 -4.67 6.41 17.04
C PHE A 256 -3.66 5.31 17.41
N ILE A 257 -2.48 5.30 16.80
CA ILE A 257 -1.44 4.29 17.10
C ILE A 257 -0.92 4.44 18.55
N LYS A 258 -0.73 5.68 19.02
CA LYS A 258 -0.35 5.93 20.42
C LYS A 258 -1.35 5.35 21.42
N SER A 259 -2.64 5.59 21.18
CA SER A 259 -3.69 5.07 22.06
C SER A 259 -3.69 3.54 22.13
N MET A 260 -3.34 2.86 21.03
CA MET A 260 -3.21 1.39 21.01
C MET A 260 -2.01 0.87 21.81
N LYS A 261 -0.94 1.68 21.97
CA LYS A 261 0.23 1.36 22.80
C LYS A 261 -0.06 1.54 24.29
N GLU A 262 -0.69 2.63 24.69
CA GLU A 262 -0.96 2.96 26.09
C GLU A 262 -1.81 1.92 26.81
N VAL A 263 -2.76 1.29 26.09
CA VAL A 263 -3.60 0.19 26.62
C VAL A 263 -2.77 -1.06 26.97
N THR A 264 -1.53 -1.16 26.47
CA THR A 264 -0.67 -2.33 26.69
C THR A 264 0.08 -2.28 28.04
N TYR A 265 0.23 -1.09 28.66
CA TYR A 265 0.99 -0.87 29.88
C TYR A 265 0.11 -0.62 31.13
N ALA A 266 -1.20 -0.71 31.00
CA ALA A 266 -2.18 -0.63 32.08
C ALA A 266 -2.67 -2.02 32.49
#